data_0624153791e8511f6925e94a18b43ba8
#
_entry.id   0624153791e8511f6925e94a18b43ba8
#
_cell.length_a   1.000
_cell.length_b   1.000
_cell.length_c   1.000
_cell.angle_alpha   90.00
_cell.angle_beta   90.00
_cell.angle_gamma   90.00
#
_symmetry.space_group_name_H-M   'P 1'
#
loop_
_entity.id
_entity.type
_entity.pdbx_description
1 polymer ?
#
loop_
_entity_poly.entity_id
_entity_poly.type
_entity_poly.pdbx_seq_one_letter_code
_entity_poly.pdbx_strand_id
1 'polypeptide(L)'
;VLRRKDNSKICEELCAGTDTIAIRIPNNKTILSLIKKLGNPIAAPSANKFGMLSPTSAAHVEKQFIDNDDLQLILDGGKTKIGVESTVIGKENNNIIIYRHGGITKEILEKKINEEILEKVHANVSEKSNLSPGMLKKHYSPTVPLRINVANPEKDEVLIGFGESFKEPNLSKSGNLEEAASNLFYLLEKYEAKGSKIAIAPIPNIGIGVAINDRLNRAIQ
;
A
#
# COMPACT_ATOMS: atom_id res chain seq x y z
N VAL A 1 -14.98 -0.88 -3.45
CA VAL A 1 -15.73 -2.00 -2.85
C VAL A 1 -17.19 -1.84 -3.24
N LEU A 2 -17.77 -2.90 -3.77
CA LEU A 2 -19.14 -2.92 -4.27
C LEU A 2 -19.89 -4.13 -3.69
N ARG A 3 -21.21 -4.00 -3.54
CA ARG A 3 -22.06 -5.14 -3.16
C ARG A 3 -22.07 -6.18 -4.27
N ARG A 4 -21.88 -7.45 -3.91
CA ARG A 4 -21.98 -8.59 -4.82
C ARG A 4 -23.45 -8.84 -5.19
N LYS A 5 -23.71 -9.17 -6.45
CA LYS A 5 -25.05 -9.63 -6.86
C LYS A 5 -25.34 -11.01 -6.29
N ASP A 6 -26.58 -11.28 -5.88
CA ASP A 6 -26.98 -12.52 -5.24
C ASP A 6 -26.68 -13.78 -6.08
N ASN A 7 -26.79 -13.69 -7.41
CA ASN A 7 -26.50 -14.82 -8.33
C ASN A 7 -25.11 -14.67 -9.00
N SER A 8 -24.15 -14.05 -8.33
CA SER A 8 -22.80 -13.88 -8.84
C SER A 8 -22.04 -15.21 -8.86
N LYS A 9 -21.28 -15.44 -9.95
CA LYS A 9 -20.33 -16.58 -10.05
C LYS A 9 -19.00 -16.35 -9.32
N ILE A 10 -18.87 -15.23 -8.60
CA ILE A 10 -17.68 -14.91 -7.80
C ILE A 10 -17.67 -15.83 -6.58
N CYS A 11 -16.58 -16.54 -6.34
CA CYS A 11 -16.46 -17.42 -5.18
C CYS A 11 -16.42 -16.61 -3.87
N GLU A 12 -16.88 -17.24 -2.79
CA GLU A 12 -17.06 -16.56 -1.49
C GLU A 12 -15.74 -16.14 -0.85
N GLU A 13 -14.68 -16.90 -1.12
CA GLU A 13 -13.32 -16.62 -0.62
C GLU A 13 -12.82 -15.23 -1.04
N LEU A 14 -13.18 -14.77 -2.25
CA LEU A 14 -12.82 -13.42 -2.74
C LEU A 14 -13.60 -12.31 -2.04
N CYS A 15 -14.67 -12.64 -1.35
CA CYS A 15 -15.50 -11.71 -0.60
C CYS A 15 -15.19 -11.71 0.91
N ALA A 16 -14.24 -12.53 1.36
CA ALA A 16 -13.83 -12.63 2.77
C ALA A 16 -15.03 -12.83 3.74
N GLY A 17 -16.04 -13.60 3.34
CA GLY A 17 -17.25 -13.87 4.12
C GLY A 17 -18.24 -12.68 4.20
N THR A 18 -18.08 -11.66 3.36
CA THR A 18 -18.98 -10.49 3.26
C THR A 18 -19.86 -10.57 2.02
N ASP A 19 -20.87 -9.69 1.93
CA ASP A 19 -21.69 -9.50 0.73
C ASP A 19 -21.05 -8.51 -0.28
N THR A 20 -19.80 -8.11 -0.05
CA THR A 20 -19.07 -7.13 -0.86
C THR A 20 -17.84 -7.74 -1.54
N ILE A 21 -17.40 -7.10 -2.61
CA ILE A 21 -16.18 -7.44 -3.33
C ILE A 21 -15.36 -6.19 -3.65
N ALA A 22 -14.04 -6.26 -3.47
CA ALA A 22 -13.12 -5.24 -3.93
C ALA A 22 -12.74 -5.47 -5.40
N ILE A 23 -13.00 -4.48 -6.25
CA ILE A 23 -12.69 -4.52 -7.68
C ILE A 23 -11.69 -3.41 -8.00
N ARG A 24 -10.69 -3.73 -8.82
CA ARG A 24 -9.71 -2.75 -9.31
C ARG A 24 -9.57 -2.83 -10.83
N ILE A 25 -9.51 -1.68 -11.48
CA ILE A 25 -9.09 -1.55 -12.88
C ILE A 25 -7.68 -0.94 -12.84
N PRO A 26 -6.62 -1.71 -13.12
CA PRO A 26 -5.24 -1.23 -12.99
C PRO A 26 -4.88 -0.28 -14.13
N ASN A 27 -3.99 0.70 -13.87
CA ASN A 27 -3.38 1.54 -14.90
C ASN A 27 -2.02 0.93 -15.35
N ASN A 28 -2.00 -0.35 -15.67
CA ASN A 28 -0.81 -1.05 -16.17
C ASN A 28 -1.17 -1.79 -17.46
N LYS A 29 -0.50 -1.42 -18.55
CA LYS A 29 -0.81 -1.95 -19.90
C LYS A 29 -0.59 -3.45 -20.01
N THR A 30 0.45 -3.99 -19.36
CA THR A 30 0.77 -5.42 -19.38
C THR A 30 -0.34 -6.25 -18.75
N ILE A 31 -0.78 -5.88 -17.55
CA ILE A 31 -1.85 -6.62 -16.86
C ILE A 31 -3.23 -6.44 -17.54
N LEU A 32 -3.52 -5.25 -18.09
CA LEU A 32 -4.73 -5.05 -18.88
C LEU A 32 -4.75 -5.91 -20.14
N SER A 33 -3.60 -6.05 -20.83
CA SER A 33 -3.47 -6.93 -21.99
C SER A 33 -3.63 -8.40 -21.62
N LEU A 34 -3.08 -8.81 -20.47
CA LEU A 34 -3.24 -10.16 -19.93
C LEU A 34 -4.71 -10.46 -19.62
N ILE A 35 -5.40 -9.59 -18.89
CA ILE A 35 -6.82 -9.75 -18.57
C ILE A 35 -7.67 -9.84 -19.84
N LYS A 36 -7.36 -8.97 -20.84
CA LYS A 36 -8.07 -8.99 -22.12
C LYS A 36 -7.86 -10.33 -22.87
N LYS A 37 -6.64 -10.87 -22.88
CA LYS A 37 -6.35 -12.16 -23.52
C LYS A 37 -6.99 -13.33 -22.79
N LEU A 38 -7.02 -13.29 -21.46
CA LEU A 38 -7.64 -14.30 -20.62
C LEU A 38 -9.16 -14.32 -20.75
N GLY A 39 -9.77 -13.17 -21.02
CA GLY A 39 -11.24 -13.00 -21.08
C GLY A 39 -11.96 -13.08 -19.73
N ASN A 40 -11.21 -13.13 -18.63
CA ASN A 40 -11.73 -13.25 -17.27
C ASN A 40 -11.00 -12.32 -16.30
N PRO A 41 -11.64 -11.88 -15.20
CA PRO A 41 -10.96 -11.18 -14.12
C PRO A 41 -9.91 -12.09 -13.43
N ILE A 42 -8.94 -11.46 -12.77
CA ILE A 42 -7.85 -12.12 -12.05
C ILE A 42 -7.94 -11.74 -10.57
N ALA A 43 -7.86 -12.72 -9.69
CA ALA A 43 -7.62 -12.48 -8.27
C ALA A 43 -6.14 -12.14 -8.06
N ALA A 44 -5.86 -11.00 -7.46
CA ALA A 44 -4.49 -10.50 -7.31
C ALA A 44 -4.27 -9.93 -5.90
N PRO A 45 -3.75 -10.71 -4.95
CA PRO A 45 -3.24 -10.19 -3.69
C PRO A 45 -1.96 -9.38 -3.90
N SER A 46 -1.45 -8.75 -2.84
CA SER A 46 -0.10 -8.18 -2.88
C SER A 46 0.95 -9.28 -3.02
N ALA A 47 2.01 -9.02 -3.83
CA ALA A 47 3.04 -10.01 -4.13
C ALA A 47 4.15 -10.03 -3.04
N ASN A 48 3.75 -10.15 -1.77
CA ASN A 48 4.62 -10.27 -0.60
C ASN A 48 4.13 -11.35 0.35
N LYS A 49 5.02 -11.89 1.17
CA LYS A 49 4.63 -12.73 2.31
C LYS A 49 3.80 -11.90 3.30
N PHE A 50 2.85 -12.54 3.97
CA PHE A 50 1.93 -11.87 4.90
C PHE A 50 2.68 -11.03 5.96
N GLY A 51 2.26 -9.78 6.14
CA GLY A 51 2.85 -8.85 7.10
C GLY A 51 4.15 -8.16 6.66
N MET A 52 4.83 -8.68 5.63
CA MET A 52 6.09 -8.15 5.12
C MET A 52 5.91 -6.87 4.31
N LEU A 53 7.04 -6.21 3.98
CA LEU A 53 7.06 -5.01 3.13
C LEU A 53 6.47 -5.29 1.75
N SER A 54 5.69 -4.35 1.23
CA SER A 54 5.15 -4.43 -0.13
C SER A 54 6.24 -4.29 -1.18
N PRO A 55 6.36 -5.21 -2.17
CA PRO A 55 7.39 -5.15 -3.18
C PRO A 55 7.15 -3.98 -4.15
N THR A 56 8.24 -3.32 -4.56
CA THR A 56 8.22 -2.21 -5.52
C THR A 56 8.97 -2.53 -6.81
N SER A 57 9.48 -3.76 -6.93
CA SER A 57 10.16 -4.27 -8.14
C SER A 57 10.02 -5.80 -8.22
N ALA A 58 10.29 -6.38 -9.40
CA ALA A 58 10.32 -7.82 -9.61
C ALA A 58 11.36 -8.49 -8.68
N ALA A 59 12.53 -7.88 -8.50
CA ALA A 59 13.59 -8.41 -7.63
C ALA A 59 13.14 -8.52 -6.15
N HIS A 60 12.28 -7.62 -5.66
CA HIS A 60 11.72 -7.74 -4.30
C HIS A 60 10.78 -8.95 -4.19
N VAL A 61 10.01 -9.26 -5.23
CA VAL A 61 9.14 -10.45 -5.28
C VAL A 61 9.99 -11.72 -5.32
N GLU A 62 10.96 -11.79 -6.24
CA GLU A 62 11.87 -12.92 -6.39
C GLU A 62 12.55 -13.26 -5.05
N LYS A 63 13.12 -12.25 -4.38
CA LYS A 63 13.76 -12.41 -3.07
C LYS A 63 12.84 -12.99 -2.00
N GLN A 64 11.56 -12.53 -1.96
CA GLN A 64 10.61 -13.03 -0.94
C GLN A 64 10.12 -14.45 -1.22
N PHE A 65 10.12 -14.89 -2.47
CA PHE A 65 9.56 -16.15 -2.91
C PHE A 65 10.58 -17.10 -3.58
N ILE A 66 11.89 -16.89 -3.31
CA ILE A 66 12.98 -17.66 -3.93
C ILE A 66 12.84 -19.19 -3.73
N ASP A 67 12.27 -19.60 -2.60
CA ASP A 67 12.06 -21.02 -2.26
C ASP A 67 10.60 -21.47 -2.46
N ASN A 68 9.83 -20.75 -3.27
CA ASN A 68 8.41 -21.05 -3.48
C ASN A 68 8.18 -21.62 -4.89
N ASP A 69 8.03 -22.92 -4.99
CA ASP A 69 7.81 -23.65 -6.25
C ASP A 69 6.45 -23.33 -6.91
N ASP A 70 5.47 -22.77 -6.16
CA ASP A 70 4.17 -22.37 -6.70
C ASP A 70 4.27 -21.08 -7.52
N LEU A 71 5.31 -20.26 -7.31
CA LEU A 71 5.55 -19.04 -8.09
C LEU A 71 6.30 -19.37 -9.39
N GLN A 72 5.56 -19.65 -10.45
CA GLN A 72 6.12 -20.07 -11.73
C GLN A 72 6.62 -18.94 -12.62
N LEU A 73 6.11 -17.72 -12.47
CA LEU A 73 6.44 -16.59 -13.34
C LEU A 73 6.30 -15.24 -12.62
N ILE A 74 7.27 -14.38 -12.80
CA ILE A 74 7.20 -12.96 -12.42
C ILE A 74 7.19 -12.12 -13.69
N LEU A 75 6.10 -11.35 -13.90
CA LEU A 75 6.04 -10.37 -14.97
C LEU A 75 6.67 -9.06 -14.48
N ASP A 76 7.87 -8.75 -14.97
CA ASP A 76 8.56 -7.51 -14.61
C ASP A 76 7.90 -6.31 -15.30
N GLY A 77 7.20 -5.50 -14.53
CA GLY A 77 6.61 -4.22 -14.95
C GLY A 77 7.49 -3.00 -14.66
N GLY A 78 8.73 -3.22 -14.25
CA GLY A 78 9.64 -2.18 -13.75
C GLY A 78 9.33 -1.73 -12.32
N LYS A 79 10.09 -0.76 -11.83
CA LYS A 79 9.87 -0.16 -10.50
C LYS A 79 8.49 0.52 -10.43
N THR A 80 7.78 0.35 -9.31
CA THR A 80 6.49 1.00 -9.10
C THR A 80 6.65 2.52 -9.05
N LYS A 81 5.77 3.25 -9.76
CA LYS A 81 5.85 4.72 -9.84
C LYS A 81 5.31 5.42 -8.58
N ILE A 82 4.29 4.84 -7.95
CA ILE A 82 3.58 5.45 -6.81
C ILE A 82 4.16 4.94 -5.48
N GLY A 83 4.56 3.67 -5.41
CA GLY A 83 5.19 3.07 -4.23
C GLY A 83 4.23 2.66 -3.11
N VAL A 84 3.06 3.25 -3.00
CA VAL A 84 1.98 2.85 -2.08
C VAL A 84 0.83 2.23 -2.86
N GLU A 85 -0.02 1.45 -2.17
CA GLU A 85 -1.14 0.77 -2.80
C GLU A 85 -2.24 1.74 -3.24
N SER A 86 -3.20 1.21 -3.99
CA SER A 86 -4.38 1.95 -4.45
C SER A 86 -5.26 2.41 -3.29
N THR A 87 -5.88 3.56 -3.45
CA THR A 87 -6.98 4.03 -2.61
C THR A 87 -8.16 3.08 -2.75
N VAL A 88 -8.77 2.73 -1.62
CA VAL A 88 -9.96 1.87 -1.59
C VAL A 88 -11.16 2.70 -1.18
N ILE A 89 -12.15 2.73 -2.04
CA ILE A 89 -13.42 3.43 -1.83
C ILE A 89 -14.59 2.47 -1.89
N GLY A 90 -15.68 2.84 -1.27
CA GLY A 90 -16.97 2.16 -1.40
C GLY A 90 -18.12 3.13 -1.21
N LYS A 91 -19.36 2.61 -1.19
CA LYS A 91 -20.56 3.41 -1.00
C LYS A 91 -21.37 2.87 0.18
N GLU A 92 -21.69 3.74 1.14
CA GLU A 92 -22.56 3.45 2.27
C GLU A 92 -23.57 4.58 2.43
N ASN A 93 -24.84 4.22 2.61
CA ASN A 93 -25.93 5.19 2.84
C ASN A 93 -25.89 6.41 1.87
N ASN A 94 -25.62 6.15 0.60
CA ASN A 94 -25.47 7.15 -0.46
C ASN A 94 -24.18 8.00 -0.41
N ASN A 95 -23.34 7.88 0.60
CA ASN A 95 -22.06 8.56 0.69
C ASN A 95 -20.93 7.70 0.10
N ILE A 96 -19.95 8.36 -0.53
CA ILE A 96 -18.69 7.70 -0.89
C ILE A 96 -17.76 7.73 0.30
N ILE A 97 -17.11 6.60 0.57
CA ILE A 97 -16.28 6.40 1.76
C ILE A 97 -14.90 5.91 1.34
N ILE A 98 -13.85 6.51 1.89
CA ILE A 98 -12.49 5.97 1.82
C ILE A 98 -12.29 4.98 2.96
N TYR A 99 -11.99 3.72 2.60
CA TYR A 99 -11.60 2.65 3.55
C TYR A 99 -10.08 2.56 3.72
N ARG A 100 -9.32 2.97 2.70
CA ARG A 100 -7.85 3.00 2.74
C ARG A 100 -7.33 4.12 1.86
N HIS A 101 -6.49 4.98 2.41
CA HIS A 101 -5.75 5.96 1.62
C HIS A 101 -4.68 5.27 0.77
N GLY A 102 -4.42 5.79 -0.42
CA GLY A 102 -3.44 5.26 -1.36
C GLY A 102 -2.98 6.31 -2.37
N GLY A 103 -2.53 5.86 -3.54
CA GLY A 103 -1.92 6.73 -4.55
C GLY A 103 -2.84 7.80 -5.16
N ILE A 104 -4.18 7.62 -5.09
CA ILE A 104 -5.13 8.68 -5.47
C ILE A 104 -5.64 9.30 -4.17
N THR A 105 -5.38 10.60 -3.97
CA THR A 105 -5.73 11.28 -2.72
C THR A 105 -7.21 11.63 -2.66
N LYS A 106 -7.70 11.96 -1.46
CA LYS A 106 -9.08 12.38 -1.22
C LYS A 106 -9.44 13.60 -2.08
N GLU A 107 -8.56 14.59 -2.11
CA GLU A 107 -8.78 15.85 -2.83
C GLU A 107 -8.92 15.62 -4.35
N ILE A 108 -8.13 14.69 -4.90
CA ILE A 108 -8.25 14.29 -6.32
C ILE A 108 -9.60 13.64 -6.59
N LEU A 109 -10.03 12.75 -5.69
CA LEU A 109 -11.32 12.05 -5.82
C LEU A 109 -12.49 13.03 -5.72
N GLU A 110 -12.54 13.86 -4.67
CA GLU A 110 -13.58 14.86 -4.45
C GLU A 110 -13.71 15.82 -5.65
N LYS A 111 -12.58 16.32 -6.15
CA LYS A 111 -12.55 17.13 -7.37
C LYS A 111 -13.12 16.40 -8.59
N LYS A 112 -12.86 15.09 -8.71
CA LYS A 112 -13.24 14.29 -9.88
C LYS A 112 -14.73 13.94 -9.88
N ILE A 113 -15.30 13.64 -8.71
CA ILE A 113 -16.71 13.25 -8.57
C ILE A 113 -17.61 14.42 -8.17
N ASN A 114 -17.04 15.57 -7.81
CA ASN A 114 -17.73 16.77 -7.34
C ASN A 114 -18.67 16.53 -6.13
N GLU A 115 -18.21 15.67 -5.21
CA GLU A 115 -18.91 15.30 -3.96
C GLU A 115 -17.91 15.21 -2.82
N GLU A 116 -18.35 15.47 -1.58
CA GLU A 116 -17.56 15.24 -0.38
C GLU A 116 -17.40 13.74 -0.13
N ILE A 117 -16.21 13.34 0.29
CA ILE A 117 -15.88 11.94 0.60
C ILE A 117 -15.65 11.79 2.10
N LEU A 118 -16.36 10.86 2.71
CA LEU A 118 -16.16 10.49 4.11
C LEU A 118 -14.98 9.51 4.26
N GLU A 119 -14.43 9.44 5.48
CA GLU A 119 -13.30 8.56 5.79
C GLU A 119 -13.63 7.60 6.92
N LYS A 120 -13.35 6.31 6.72
CA LYS A 120 -13.49 5.25 7.75
C LYS A 120 -12.21 4.44 7.93
N VAL A 121 -11.06 5.06 7.68
CA VAL A 121 -9.75 4.37 7.66
C VAL A 121 -9.36 3.79 9.03
N HIS A 122 -9.85 4.38 10.12
CA HIS A 122 -9.52 3.96 11.50
C HIS A 122 -10.75 3.56 12.32
N ALA A 123 -11.94 3.46 11.71
CA ALA A 123 -13.09 2.93 12.43
C ALA A 123 -12.74 1.51 12.90
N ASN A 124 -12.99 1.22 14.19
CA ASN A 124 -12.81 -0.10 14.79
C ASN A 124 -13.57 -1.14 13.96
N VAL A 125 -12.92 -1.59 12.90
CA VAL A 125 -13.40 -2.69 12.07
C VAL A 125 -13.25 -3.91 12.97
N SER A 126 -14.35 -4.47 13.45
CA SER A 126 -14.32 -5.75 14.14
C SER A 126 -13.53 -6.71 13.26
N GLU A 127 -12.71 -7.59 13.85
CA GLU A 127 -11.86 -8.56 13.12
C GLU A 127 -12.62 -9.39 12.07
N LYS A 128 -13.96 -9.38 12.13
CA LYS A 128 -14.88 -10.06 11.19
C LYS A 128 -15.22 -9.28 9.91
N SER A 129 -14.79 -8.00 9.75
CA SER A 129 -15.19 -7.17 8.59
C SER A 129 -14.01 -6.47 7.91
N ASN A 130 -12.94 -7.21 7.59
CA ASN A 130 -11.85 -6.69 6.75
C ASN A 130 -12.35 -6.50 5.31
N LEU A 131 -12.80 -5.30 4.97
CA LEU A 131 -13.34 -4.95 3.66
C LEU A 131 -12.28 -4.93 2.55
N SER A 132 -10.99 -4.87 2.90
CA SER A 132 -9.90 -4.95 1.91
C SER A 132 -8.57 -5.35 2.56
N PRO A 133 -7.63 -5.95 1.77
CA PRO A 133 -6.25 -6.17 2.22
C PRO A 133 -5.58 -4.87 2.70
N GLY A 134 -4.72 -4.95 3.72
CA GLY A 134 -4.01 -3.79 4.28
C GLY A 134 -4.81 -3.01 5.34
N MET A 135 -5.95 -3.51 5.80
CA MET A 135 -6.70 -2.95 6.94
C MET A 135 -6.31 -3.58 8.28
N LEU A 136 -5.47 -4.61 8.29
CA LEU A 136 -4.97 -5.26 9.51
C LEU A 136 -4.10 -4.30 10.34
N LYS A 137 -4.12 -4.47 11.66
CA LYS A 137 -3.37 -3.62 12.59
C LYS A 137 -1.87 -3.69 12.33
N LYS A 138 -1.27 -4.89 12.25
CA LYS A 138 0.14 -5.08 11.92
C LYS A 138 0.29 -5.47 10.45
N HIS A 139 0.90 -4.59 9.67
CA HIS A 139 1.17 -4.79 8.24
C HIS A 139 2.33 -3.90 7.80
N TYR A 140 3.01 -4.24 6.70
CA TYR A 140 4.15 -3.48 6.18
C TYR A 140 5.36 -3.41 7.11
N SER A 141 5.48 -4.34 8.06
CA SER A 141 6.52 -4.30 9.07
C SER A 141 7.84 -4.84 8.52
N PRO A 142 8.93 -4.08 8.58
CA PRO A 142 10.26 -4.63 8.38
C PRO A 142 10.61 -5.61 9.52
N THR A 143 11.55 -6.52 9.26
CA THR A 143 12.07 -7.47 10.27
C THR A 143 13.02 -6.82 11.28
N VAL A 144 13.47 -5.61 10.99
CA VAL A 144 14.33 -4.78 11.86
C VAL A 144 13.51 -3.74 12.63
N PRO A 145 14.00 -3.22 13.77
CA PRO A 145 13.32 -2.15 14.50
C PRO A 145 13.07 -0.92 13.63
N LEU A 146 11.85 -0.38 13.69
CA LEU A 146 11.41 0.81 12.97
C LEU A 146 10.85 1.85 13.96
N ARG A 147 11.35 3.08 13.88
CA ARG A 147 10.81 4.25 14.57
C ARG A 147 10.39 5.30 13.55
N ILE A 148 9.32 6.03 13.82
CA ILE A 148 8.79 7.08 12.95
C ILE A 148 8.75 8.42 13.65
N ASN A 149 8.62 9.51 12.89
CA ASN A 149 8.61 10.88 13.40
C ASN A 149 9.89 11.25 14.19
N VAL A 150 11.03 10.77 13.73
CA VAL A 150 12.34 10.95 14.36
C VAL A 150 13.10 12.08 13.70
N ALA A 151 13.41 13.14 14.45
CA ALA A 151 14.29 14.22 13.99
C ALA A 151 15.78 13.90 14.25
N ASN A 152 16.07 13.25 15.38
CA ASN A 152 17.42 12.90 15.81
C ASN A 152 17.50 11.39 16.06
N PRO A 153 18.19 10.62 15.20
CA PRO A 153 18.30 9.18 15.34
C PRO A 153 19.22 8.79 16.50
N GLU A 154 19.06 7.57 16.99
CA GLU A 154 20.02 6.95 17.89
C GLU A 154 21.31 6.56 17.14
N LYS A 155 22.38 6.27 17.87
CA LYS A 155 23.72 6.06 17.29
C LYS A 155 23.77 4.88 16.28
N ASP A 156 22.92 3.87 16.48
CA ASP A 156 22.84 2.65 15.67
C ASP A 156 21.64 2.62 14.70
N GLU A 157 20.96 3.75 14.55
CA GLU A 157 19.85 3.90 13.61
C GLU A 157 20.27 4.56 12.30
N VAL A 158 19.71 4.09 11.20
CA VAL A 158 19.75 4.79 9.91
C VAL A 158 18.53 5.69 9.81
N LEU A 159 18.73 7.01 9.83
CA LEU A 159 17.67 7.97 9.61
C LEU A 159 17.41 8.13 8.11
N ILE A 160 16.21 7.75 7.68
CA ILE A 160 15.70 8.06 6.34
C ILE A 160 14.97 9.40 6.43
N GLY A 161 15.55 10.43 5.84
CA GLY A 161 15.08 11.80 5.90
C GLY A 161 13.89 12.10 4.97
N PHE A 162 13.34 13.31 5.13
CA PHE A 162 12.38 13.93 4.22
C PHE A 162 12.60 15.44 4.20
N GLY A 163 12.80 16.04 3.02
CA GLY A 163 13.11 17.46 2.84
C GLY A 163 14.62 17.78 2.92
N GLU A 164 14.97 19.02 2.63
CA GLU A 164 16.36 19.50 2.48
C GLU A 164 17.17 19.48 3.78
N SER A 165 16.50 19.61 4.92
CA SER A 165 17.16 19.61 6.24
C SER A 165 17.77 18.27 6.65
N PHE A 166 17.40 17.18 5.97
CA PHE A 166 17.90 15.85 6.25
C PHE A 166 18.91 15.39 5.20
N LYS A 167 19.97 14.72 5.67
CA LYS A 167 20.98 14.08 4.81
C LYS A 167 20.44 12.79 4.18
N GLU A 168 21.21 12.20 3.27
CA GLU A 168 20.95 10.86 2.75
C GLU A 168 21.16 9.76 3.83
N PRO A 169 20.35 8.70 3.86
CA PRO A 169 19.25 8.45 2.92
C PRO A 169 18.05 9.37 3.12
N ASN A 170 17.34 9.70 2.04
CA ASN A 170 16.22 10.64 2.07
C ASN A 170 15.10 10.16 1.13
N LEU A 171 13.86 10.23 1.57
CA LEU A 171 12.68 9.87 0.78
C LEU A 171 12.47 10.84 -0.39
N SER A 172 12.64 12.13 -0.14
CA SER A 172 12.65 13.21 -1.13
C SER A 172 13.35 14.43 -0.55
N LYS A 173 14.47 14.83 -1.14
CA LYS A 173 15.18 16.05 -0.73
C LYS A 173 14.37 17.31 -0.97
N SER A 174 13.63 17.36 -2.06
CA SER A 174 12.77 18.49 -2.40
C SER A 174 11.51 18.60 -1.54
N GLY A 175 11.23 17.62 -0.66
CA GLY A 175 9.99 17.55 0.09
C GLY A 175 8.77 17.14 -0.76
N ASN A 176 9.00 16.54 -1.93
CA ASN A 176 7.92 16.04 -2.79
C ASN A 176 7.35 14.74 -2.23
N LEU A 177 6.05 14.74 -1.91
CA LEU A 177 5.37 13.60 -1.28
C LEU A 177 5.16 12.41 -2.23
N GLU A 178 4.99 12.64 -3.53
CA GLU A 178 4.88 11.58 -4.53
C GLU A 178 6.22 10.83 -4.69
N GLU A 179 7.33 11.57 -4.71
CA GLU A 179 8.67 10.99 -4.70
C GLU A 179 8.91 10.19 -3.42
N ALA A 180 8.53 10.75 -2.27
CA ALA A 180 8.64 10.07 -0.98
C ALA A 180 7.85 8.76 -0.95
N ALA A 181 6.62 8.77 -1.44
CA ALA A 181 5.79 7.56 -1.56
C ALA A 181 6.45 6.50 -2.44
N SER A 182 7.00 6.90 -3.60
CA SER A 182 7.72 6.00 -4.52
C SER A 182 8.97 5.37 -3.91
N ASN A 183 9.65 6.09 -3.02
CA ASN A 183 10.90 5.64 -2.40
C ASN A 183 10.71 4.90 -1.08
N LEU A 184 9.53 4.98 -0.44
CA LEU A 184 9.29 4.47 0.91
C LEU A 184 9.70 3.00 1.07
N PHE A 185 8.99 2.09 0.42
CA PHE A 185 9.24 0.65 0.58
C PHE A 185 10.59 0.21 -0.01
N TYR A 186 11.07 0.90 -1.05
CA TYR A 186 12.41 0.64 -1.59
C TYR A 186 13.50 0.93 -0.54
N LEU A 187 13.44 2.07 0.16
CA LEU A 187 14.43 2.40 1.18
C LEU A 187 14.28 1.54 2.44
N LEU A 188 13.04 1.24 2.86
CA LEU A 188 12.81 0.32 3.97
C LEU A 188 13.44 -1.06 3.68
N GLU A 189 13.17 -1.65 2.52
CA GLU A 189 13.73 -2.94 2.10
C GLU A 189 15.25 -2.89 1.99
N LYS A 190 15.83 -1.82 1.42
CA LYS A 190 17.26 -1.64 1.28
C LYS A 190 18.00 -1.64 2.62
N TYR A 191 17.44 -0.99 3.65
CA TYR A 191 18.10 -0.91 4.97
C TYR A 191 17.75 -2.09 5.87
N GLU A 192 16.57 -2.68 5.71
CA GLU A 192 16.25 -3.98 6.30
C GLU A 192 17.24 -5.07 5.84
N ALA A 193 17.53 -5.15 4.54
CA ALA A 193 18.48 -6.11 3.98
C ALA A 193 19.91 -5.96 4.53
N LYS A 194 20.25 -4.78 5.07
CA LYS A 194 21.53 -4.51 5.75
C LYS A 194 21.50 -4.82 7.24
N GLY A 195 20.33 -5.24 7.79
CA GLY A 195 20.12 -5.43 9.21
C GLY A 195 20.15 -4.15 10.04
N SER A 196 19.95 -2.97 9.40
CA SER A 196 20.01 -1.67 10.08
C SER A 196 18.72 -1.40 10.84
N LYS A 197 18.80 -0.89 12.07
CA LYS A 197 17.66 -0.23 12.72
C LYS A 197 17.29 1.01 11.93
N ILE A 198 16.00 1.25 11.71
CA ILE A 198 15.50 2.30 10.83
C ILE A 198 14.75 3.37 11.63
N ALA A 199 15.07 4.62 11.39
CA ALA A 199 14.29 5.77 11.84
C ALA A 199 13.79 6.54 10.61
N ILE A 200 12.54 7.02 10.63
CA ILE A 200 11.94 7.82 9.56
C ILE A 200 11.67 9.24 10.08
N ALA A 201 12.11 10.23 9.34
CA ALA A 201 11.82 11.64 9.61
C ALA A 201 10.30 11.93 9.55
N PRO A 202 9.81 13.01 10.20
CA PRO A 202 8.40 13.43 10.09
C PRO A 202 8.01 13.70 8.63
N ILE A 203 6.83 13.19 8.23
CA ILE A 203 6.26 13.38 6.90
C ILE A 203 4.94 14.13 7.04
N PRO A 204 4.69 15.21 6.27
CA PRO A 204 3.43 15.95 6.31
C PRO A 204 2.22 15.04 6.06
N ASN A 205 1.17 15.19 6.88
CA ASN A 205 -0.06 14.39 6.79
C ASN A 205 -1.09 15.03 5.86
N ILE A 206 -0.69 15.33 4.63
CA ILE A 206 -1.51 15.93 3.57
C ILE A 206 -1.34 15.16 2.27
N GLY A 207 -2.33 15.19 1.40
CA GLY A 207 -2.27 14.53 0.10
C GLY A 207 -1.86 13.05 0.23
N ILE A 208 -0.88 12.60 -0.58
CA ILE A 208 -0.36 11.23 -0.51
C ILE A 208 0.41 10.93 0.77
N GLY A 209 0.85 11.95 1.51
CA GLY A 209 1.49 11.82 2.83
C GLY A 209 0.59 11.11 3.85
N VAL A 210 -0.74 11.25 3.74
CA VAL A 210 -1.72 10.51 4.56
C VAL A 210 -1.55 9.01 4.36
N ALA A 211 -1.39 8.56 3.11
CA ALA A 211 -1.16 7.14 2.81
C ALA A 211 0.20 6.65 3.32
N ILE A 212 1.26 7.47 3.20
CA ILE A 212 2.59 7.15 3.74
C ILE A 212 2.51 6.94 5.25
N ASN A 213 1.93 7.91 5.98
CA ASN A 213 1.80 7.85 7.43
C ASN A 213 0.92 6.68 7.90
N ASP A 214 -0.15 6.34 7.19
CA ASP A 214 -0.96 5.14 7.48
C ASP A 214 -0.11 3.86 7.40
N ARG A 215 0.74 3.71 6.35
CA ARG A 215 1.63 2.54 6.20
C ARG A 215 2.67 2.47 7.32
N LEU A 216 3.30 3.59 7.65
CA LEU A 216 4.30 3.69 8.71
C LEU A 216 3.69 3.38 10.08
N ASN A 217 2.50 3.91 10.40
CA ASN A 217 1.80 3.62 11.65
C ASN A 217 1.45 2.14 11.80
N ARG A 218 1.11 1.43 10.71
CA ARG A 218 0.86 -0.02 10.72
C ARG A 218 2.14 -0.84 10.81
N ALA A 219 3.26 -0.31 10.33
CA ALA A 219 4.55 -0.98 10.36
C ALA A 219 5.17 -1.07 11.75
N ILE A 220 4.83 -0.14 12.65
CA ILE A 220 5.37 -0.06 14.02
C ILE A 220 4.50 -0.74 15.09
N GLN A 221 3.34 -1.32 14.73
CA GLN A 221 2.38 -1.97 15.67
C GLN A 221 2.75 -3.41 16.06
#